data_476eb758f6e620ea7897ea8e15e8a86f
#
_entry.id   476eb758f6e620ea7897ea8e15e8a86f
#
_cell.length_a   1.000
_cell.length_b   1.000
_cell.length_c   1.000
_cell.angle_alpha   90.00
_cell.angle_beta   90.00
_cell.angle_gamma   90.00
#
_symmetry.space_group_name_H-M   'P 1'
#
loop_
_entity.id
_entity.type
_entity.pdbx_description
1 polymer ?
#
loop_
_entity_poly.entity_id
_entity_poly.type
_entity_poly.pdbx_seq_one_letter_code
_entity_poly.pdbx_strand_id
1 'polypeptide(L)'
;MKKIVSMLLLLLSTGCFDIIGSNNVFELNSVSLTVIEMEATNTRWKVSGTVVNTGDTTILAPWYIEAMFYSDSTFTTTFGGDNDRMNFNLESGVTSYWSLTHSSDAVVEAAYPNFTIKDLRAYIKK
;
A
#
# COMPACT_ATOMS: atom_id res chain seq x y z
N MET A 1 6.14 13.79 -26.67
CA MET A 1 6.68 13.78 -25.77
C MET A 1 6.78 14.17 -25.64
N LYS A 2 6.36 13.80 -25.70
CA LYS A 2 6.59 13.73 -24.93
C LYS A 2 6.42 14.06 -24.57
N LYS A 3 5.96 13.80 -24.69
CA LYS A 3 5.99 13.78 -23.76
C LYS A 3 6.04 14.22 -23.23
N ILE A 4 5.49 14.26 -23.64
CA ILE A 4 5.78 14.44 -22.54
C ILE A 4 5.63 14.88 -22.20
N VAL A 5 5.03 14.76 -22.40
CA VAL A 5 5.29 14.90 -21.40
C VAL A 5 5.15 15.12 -21.14
N SER A 6 4.60 15.01 -21.35
CA SER A 6 4.75 15.00 -20.48
C SER A 6 4.60 15.37 -20.20
N MET A 7 4.12 15.15 -20.13
CA MET A 7 4.26 15.16 -19.19
C MET A 7 4.32 15.46 -18.79
N LEU A 8 3.65 15.49 -19.17
CA LEU A 8 3.97 15.67 -18.22
C LEU A 8 3.92 15.90 -17.96
N LEU A 9 3.42 15.82 -18.20
CA LEU A 9 3.71 15.91 -17.27
C LEU A 9 3.62 16.10 -16.97
N LEU A 10 3.07 15.96 -17.14
CA LEU A 10 3.31 15.99 -16.14
C LEU A 10 3.30 16.17 -15.83
N LEU A 11 2.83 16.13 -16.07
CA LEU A 11 3.17 16.19 -15.05
C LEU A 11 3.17 16.40 -14.82
N LEU A 12 2.72 16.23 -14.94
CA LEU A 12 3.11 16.33 -13.98
C LEU A 12 3.13 16.43 -13.75
N SER A 13 2.67 16.43 -13.98
CA SER A 13 3.13 16.38 -12.96
C SER A 13 3.10 16.55 -12.73
N THR A 14 2.43 16.23 -12.73
CA THR A 14 2.85 16.22 -11.70
C THR A 14 2.82 16.42 -11.25
N GLY A 15 2.33 16.21 -11.41
CA GLY A 15 2.68 16.12 -10.10
C GLY A 15 2.68 16.31 -9.78
N CYS A 16 2.07 16.04 -9.51
CA CYS A 16 2.53 16.10 -8.51
C CYS A 16 2.34 16.17 -8.08
N PHE A 17 1.81 16.13 -7.71
CA PHE A 17 2.08 16.14 -6.72
C PHE A 17 2.13 16.32 -6.02
N ASP A 18 1.86 16.05 -5.93
CA ASP A 18 2.21 16.15 -5.06
C ASP A 18 2.57 16.44 -4.48
N ILE A 19 2.52 16.36 -4.14
CA ILE A 19 3.12 16.64 -3.55
C ILE A 19 3.39 16.86 -2.89
N ILE A 20 3.44 16.92 -2.50
CA ILE A 20 3.57 17.23 -1.69
C ILE A 20 3.99 17.09 -0.48
N GLY A 21 3.61 17.60 0.55
CA GLY A 21 3.94 17.62 1.93
C GLY A 21 4.93 16.59 2.33
N SER A 22 4.51 15.48 2.50
CA SER A 22 5.37 14.37 2.77
C SER A 22 5.99 13.88 1.48
N ASN A 23 6.65 14.80 0.86
CA ASN A 23 7.12 14.63 -0.50
C ASN A 23 8.27 13.66 -0.63
N ASN A 24 8.71 13.11 0.47
CA ASN A 24 9.82 12.17 0.47
C ASN A 24 9.37 10.72 0.31
N VAL A 25 8.13 10.52 -0.11
CA VAL A 25 7.57 9.20 -0.36
C VAL A 25 7.71 8.86 -1.83
N PHE A 26 8.31 7.72 -2.13
CA PHE A 26 8.53 7.25 -3.50
C PHE A 26 7.99 5.85 -3.63
N GLU A 27 6.97 5.69 -4.46
CA GLU A 27 6.35 4.38 -4.68
C GLU A 27 7.33 3.44 -5.39
N LEU A 28 7.35 2.19 -4.96
CA LEU A 28 8.16 1.16 -5.57
C LEU A 28 7.34 0.46 -6.64
N ASN A 29 7.79 0.58 -7.89
CA ASN A 29 7.08 0.01 -9.03
C ASN A 29 7.62 -1.37 -9.42
N SER A 30 8.72 -1.79 -8.83
CA SER A 30 9.36 -3.06 -9.14
C SER A 30 9.03 -4.14 -8.10
N VAL A 31 7.82 -4.11 -7.60
CA VAL A 31 7.33 -5.13 -6.68
C VAL A 31 5.98 -5.65 -7.14
N SER A 32 5.69 -6.89 -6.79
CA SER A 32 4.38 -7.49 -7.01
C SER A 32 3.77 -7.80 -5.64
N LEU A 33 2.62 -7.21 -5.37
CA LEU A 33 1.90 -7.37 -4.11
C LEU A 33 0.68 -8.24 -4.34
N THR A 34 0.52 -9.27 -3.51
CA THR A 34 -0.61 -10.19 -3.59
C THR A 34 -1.30 -10.28 -2.24
N VAL A 35 -2.62 -10.14 -2.23
CA VAL A 35 -3.43 -10.36 -1.04
C VAL A 35 -3.75 -11.84 -0.96
N ILE A 36 -3.45 -12.47 0.17
CA ILE A 36 -3.71 -13.89 0.38
C ILE A 36 -4.85 -14.10 1.35
N GLU A 37 -4.94 -13.25 2.39
CA GLU A 37 -5.93 -13.44 3.43
C GLU A 37 -6.54 -12.11 3.85
N MET A 38 -7.87 -12.12 4.06
CA MET A 38 -8.60 -10.99 4.62
C MET A 38 -9.47 -11.53 5.74
N GLU A 39 -9.33 -10.93 6.92
CA GLU A 39 -10.01 -11.43 8.12
C GLU A 39 -10.64 -10.29 8.90
N ALA A 40 -11.92 -10.43 9.25
CA ALA A 40 -12.61 -9.50 10.13
C ALA A 40 -12.85 -10.21 11.46
N THR A 41 -12.40 -9.60 12.55
CA THR A 41 -12.65 -10.10 13.89
C THR A 41 -13.10 -8.93 14.74
N ASN A 42 -14.03 -9.16 15.62
CA ASN A 42 -14.57 -8.20 16.58
C ASN A 42 -14.38 -6.73 16.22
N THR A 43 -13.29 -6.11 16.61
CA THR A 43 -13.02 -4.68 16.35
C THR A 43 -11.85 -4.48 15.37
N ARG A 44 -11.48 -5.52 14.62
CA ARG A 44 -10.25 -5.47 13.82
C ARG A 44 -10.42 -6.11 12.44
N TRP A 45 -9.86 -5.45 11.45
CA TRP A 45 -9.70 -5.98 10.10
C TRP A 45 -8.22 -6.23 9.85
N LYS A 46 -7.90 -7.40 9.30
CA LYS A 46 -6.53 -7.77 8.96
C LYS A 46 -6.46 -8.23 7.52
N VAL A 47 -5.45 -7.74 6.81
CA VAL A 47 -5.14 -8.15 5.44
C VAL A 47 -3.69 -8.56 5.41
N SER A 48 -3.39 -9.69 4.81
CA SER A 48 -2.01 -10.15 4.67
C SER A 48 -1.78 -10.75 3.31
N GLY A 49 -0.51 -10.83 2.94
CA GLY A 49 -0.15 -11.38 1.65
C GLY A 49 1.34 -11.47 1.45
N THR A 50 1.75 -11.50 0.21
CA THR A 50 3.15 -11.60 -0.18
C THR A 50 3.58 -10.40 -1.01
N VAL A 51 4.89 -10.18 -1.02
CA VAL A 51 5.54 -9.16 -1.85
C VAL A 51 6.76 -9.81 -2.48
N VAL A 52 6.93 -9.59 -3.77
CA VAL A 52 8.08 -10.10 -4.53
C VAL A 52 8.80 -8.91 -5.14
N ASN A 53 10.12 -8.87 -5.00
CA ASN A 53 10.94 -7.90 -5.73
C ASN A 53 11.11 -8.40 -7.17
N THR A 54 10.41 -7.77 -8.10
CA THR A 54 10.46 -8.14 -9.51
C THR A 54 11.51 -7.36 -10.30
N GLY A 55 12.22 -6.45 -9.64
CA GLY A 55 13.29 -5.68 -10.27
C GLY A 55 14.65 -6.37 -10.18
N ASP A 56 15.65 -5.66 -10.68
CA ASP A 56 17.02 -6.18 -10.76
C ASP A 56 17.88 -5.81 -9.57
N THR A 57 17.41 -4.88 -8.75
CA THR A 57 18.19 -4.36 -7.63
C THR A 57 17.52 -4.68 -6.31
N THR A 58 18.34 -4.79 -5.26
CA THR A 58 17.85 -5.00 -3.91
C THR A 58 17.10 -3.78 -3.41
N ILE A 59 15.94 -4.00 -2.81
CA ILE A 59 15.21 -2.95 -2.10
C ILE A 59 15.82 -2.86 -0.70
N LEU A 60 16.37 -1.70 -0.37
CA LEU A 60 17.07 -1.50 0.89
C LEU A 60 16.12 -1.08 2.00
N ALA A 61 16.32 -1.61 3.19
CA ALA A 61 15.56 -1.24 4.38
C ALA A 61 15.90 0.19 4.82
N PRO A 62 14.97 0.94 5.41
CA PRO A 62 13.57 0.56 5.59
C PRO A 62 12.74 0.89 4.35
N TRP A 63 11.73 0.08 4.15
CA TRP A 63 10.70 0.35 3.13
C TRP A 63 9.35 -0.03 3.73
N TYR A 64 8.26 0.31 3.06
CA TYR A 64 6.94 0.26 3.68
C TYR A 64 5.91 -0.32 2.72
N ILE A 65 4.88 -0.94 3.28
CA ILE A 65 3.68 -1.33 2.54
C ILE A 65 2.50 -0.69 3.24
N GLU A 66 1.56 -0.13 2.46
CA GLU A 66 0.38 0.53 3.02
C GLU A 66 -0.86 0.24 2.19
N ALA A 67 -2.01 0.43 2.82
CA ALA A 67 -3.31 0.41 2.14
C ALA A 67 -4.34 1.17 2.97
N MET A 68 -5.46 1.52 2.32
CA MET A 68 -6.61 2.13 2.97
C MET A 68 -7.70 1.08 3.13
N PHE A 69 -8.38 1.10 4.27
CA PHE A 69 -9.47 0.18 4.59
C PHE A 69 -10.82 0.84 4.39
N TYR A 70 -11.71 0.11 3.75
CA TYR A 70 -13.07 0.56 3.40
C TYR A 70 -14.09 -0.45 3.87
N SER A 71 -15.32 0.04 4.13
CA SER A 71 -16.41 -0.80 4.63
C SER A 71 -16.80 -1.92 3.67
N ASP A 72 -16.70 -1.68 2.37
CA ASP A 72 -17.01 -2.67 1.34
C ASP A 72 -16.42 -2.24 -0.02
N SER A 73 -16.70 -3.02 -1.04
CA SER A 73 -16.12 -2.82 -2.37
C SER A 73 -16.66 -1.60 -3.13
N THR A 74 -17.61 -0.87 -2.56
CA THR A 74 -18.07 0.37 -3.19
C THR A 74 -17.16 1.54 -2.87
N PHE A 75 -16.28 1.40 -1.87
CA PHE A 75 -15.33 2.43 -1.44
C PHE A 75 -16.00 3.73 -1.00
N THR A 76 -17.23 3.66 -0.52
CA THR A 76 -17.96 4.87 -0.09
C THR A 76 -17.61 5.32 1.31
N THR A 77 -17.21 4.40 2.18
CA THR A 77 -16.86 4.72 3.57
C THR A 77 -15.47 4.21 3.87
N THR A 78 -14.55 5.15 4.12
CA THR A 78 -13.19 4.82 4.51
C THR A 78 -13.05 4.85 6.02
N PHE A 79 -12.29 3.92 6.56
CA PHE A 79 -12.01 3.87 8.00
C PHE A 79 -10.59 4.28 8.35
N GLY A 80 -9.73 4.42 7.37
CA GLY A 80 -8.36 4.81 7.59
C GLY A 80 -7.39 3.82 6.98
N GLY A 81 -6.11 4.08 7.17
CA GLY A 81 -5.05 3.28 6.60
C GLY A 81 -4.17 2.63 7.65
N ASP A 82 -3.30 1.78 7.17
CA ASP A 82 -2.24 1.20 7.97
C ASP A 82 -1.01 1.03 7.10
N ASN A 83 0.16 1.01 7.72
CA ASN A 83 1.40 0.69 7.02
C ASN A 83 2.21 -0.30 7.85
N ASP A 84 3.01 -1.09 7.13
CA ASP A 84 3.91 -2.07 7.71
C ASP A 84 5.33 -1.68 7.31
N ARG A 85 6.18 -1.49 8.31
CA ARG A 85 7.58 -1.12 8.08
C ARG A 85 8.42 -2.38 7.91
N MET A 86 9.10 -2.46 6.77
CA MET A 86 9.98 -3.57 6.45
C MET A 86 11.40 -3.20 6.85
N ASN A 87 11.93 -3.88 7.85
CA ASN A 87 13.24 -3.59 8.43
C ASN A 87 14.34 -4.50 7.88
N PHE A 88 14.14 -5.04 6.70
CA PHE A 88 15.08 -5.95 6.04
C PHE A 88 15.17 -5.59 4.56
N ASN A 89 16.29 -5.94 3.95
CA ASN A 89 16.46 -5.78 2.51
C ASN A 89 15.72 -6.89 1.78
N LEU A 90 15.12 -6.57 0.63
CA LEU A 90 14.46 -7.54 -0.21
C LEU A 90 15.20 -7.65 -1.52
N GLU A 91 15.93 -8.75 -1.70
CA GLU A 91 16.74 -8.98 -2.88
C GLU A 91 15.88 -9.30 -4.10
N SER A 92 16.45 -9.08 -5.28
CA SER A 92 15.79 -9.37 -6.55
C SER A 92 15.27 -10.81 -6.57
N GLY A 93 14.01 -10.98 -6.95
CA GLY A 93 13.37 -12.29 -7.07
C GLY A 93 12.92 -12.91 -5.76
N VAL A 94 13.19 -12.28 -4.64
CA VAL A 94 12.85 -12.83 -3.32
C VAL A 94 11.43 -12.42 -2.93
N THR A 95 10.73 -13.35 -2.29
CA THR A 95 9.39 -13.17 -1.78
C THR A 95 9.44 -13.01 -0.26
N SER A 96 8.63 -12.09 0.27
CA SER A 96 8.43 -11.94 1.70
C SER A 96 6.94 -11.77 2.00
N TYR A 97 6.62 -11.60 3.27
CA TYR A 97 5.23 -11.48 3.73
C TYR A 97 4.99 -10.10 4.32
N TRP A 98 3.74 -9.65 4.23
CA TRP A 98 3.31 -8.40 4.82
C TRP A 98 1.95 -8.57 5.47
N SER A 99 1.62 -7.67 6.39
CA SER A 99 0.35 -7.69 7.11
C SER A 99 -0.04 -6.26 7.48
N LEU A 100 -1.30 -5.93 7.25
CA LEU A 100 -1.88 -4.65 7.62
C LEU A 100 -3.10 -4.89 8.49
N THR A 101 -3.30 -4.03 9.49
CA THR A 101 -4.39 -4.17 10.44
C THR A 101 -5.03 -2.81 10.70
N HIS A 102 -6.35 -2.75 10.70
CA HIS A 102 -7.08 -1.58 11.14
C HIS A 102 -7.98 -1.99 12.31
N SER A 103 -7.84 -1.27 13.42
CA SER A 103 -8.61 -1.54 14.64
C SER A 103 -9.40 -0.31 15.04
N SER A 104 -10.65 -0.48 15.41
CA SER A 104 -11.51 0.61 15.85
C SER A 104 -12.77 0.03 16.49
N ASP A 105 -13.33 0.74 17.46
CA ASP A 105 -14.61 0.37 18.06
C ASP A 105 -15.74 0.42 17.04
N ALA A 106 -15.56 1.15 15.94
CA ALA A 106 -16.54 1.23 14.87
C ALA A 106 -16.50 0.02 13.93
N VAL A 107 -15.42 -0.76 13.96
CA VAL A 107 -15.25 -1.93 13.10
C VAL A 107 -15.64 -3.17 13.89
N VAL A 108 -16.73 -3.79 13.49
CA VAL A 108 -17.17 -5.07 14.07
C VAL A 108 -17.47 -6.02 12.93
N GLU A 109 -17.15 -7.27 13.13
CA GLU A 109 -17.29 -8.31 12.11
C GLU A 109 -18.71 -8.36 11.53
N ALA A 110 -19.71 -8.31 12.39
CA ALA A 110 -21.11 -8.43 11.97
C ALA A 110 -21.56 -7.21 11.16
N ALA A 111 -20.93 -6.04 11.36
CA ALA A 111 -21.31 -4.83 10.66
C ALA A 111 -20.65 -4.72 9.28
N TYR A 112 -19.43 -5.21 9.15
CA TYR A 112 -18.64 -5.02 7.93
C TYR A 112 -17.95 -6.30 7.48
N PRO A 113 -18.71 -7.35 7.20
CA PRO A 113 -18.11 -8.65 6.82
C PRO A 113 -17.45 -8.61 5.44
N ASN A 114 -17.76 -7.61 4.62
CA ASN A 114 -17.28 -7.50 3.25
C ASN A 114 -16.29 -6.34 3.10
N PHE A 115 -15.58 -6.00 4.15
CA PHE A 115 -14.59 -4.93 4.07
C PHE A 115 -13.57 -5.21 2.97
N THR A 116 -12.93 -4.15 2.47
CA THR A 116 -11.89 -4.28 1.45
C THR A 116 -10.80 -3.24 1.66
N ILE A 117 -9.74 -3.37 0.89
CA ILE A 117 -8.65 -2.38 0.89
C ILE A 117 -8.50 -1.78 -0.50
N LYS A 118 -7.88 -0.62 -0.54
CA LYS A 118 -7.56 0.08 -1.78
C LYS A 118 -6.19 0.75 -1.63
N ASP A 119 -5.59 1.04 -2.77
CA ASP A 119 -4.30 1.73 -2.82
C ASP A 119 -3.19 0.97 -2.10
N LEU A 120 -3.20 -0.36 -2.23
CA LEU A 120 -2.13 -1.20 -1.72
C LEU A 120 -0.87 -0.92 -2.52
N ARG A 121 0.18 -0.49 -1.82
CA ARG A 121 1.44 -0.15 -2.47
C ARG A 121 2.62 -0.32 -1.52
N ALA A 122 3.79 -0.46 -2.12
CA ALA A 122 5.06 -0.40 -1.39
C ALA A 122 5.75 0.92 -1.72
N TYR A 123 6.48 1.48 -0.76
CA TYR A 123 7.15 2.76 -0.95
C TYR A 123 8.37 2.90 -0.05
N ILE A 124 9.23 3.86 -0.40
CA ILE A 124 10.36 4.25 0.43
C ILE A 124 10.20 5.72 0.81
N LYS A 125 10.85 6.10 1.88
CA LYS A 125 10.98 7.50 2.32
C LYS A 125 12.42 7.94 2.16
N LYS A 126 12.63 9.17 1.72
CA LYS A 126 13.98 9.73 1.62
C LYS A 126 14.15 11.03 2.38
#